data_05dac61d961026bc5be9cd73d5c70340
#
_entry.id   05dac61d961026bc5be9cd73d5c70340
#
_cell.length_a   1.000
_cell.length_b   1.000
_cell.length_c   1.000
_cell.angle_alpha   90.00
_cell.angle_beta   90.00
_cell.angle_gamma   90.00
#
_symmetry.space_group_name_H-M   'P 1'
#
loop_
_entity.id
_entity.type
_entity.pdbx_description
1 polymer ?
#
loop_
_entity_poly.entity_id
_entity_poly.type
_entity_poly.pdbx_seq_one_letter_code
_entity_poly.pdbx_strand_id
1 'polypeptide(L)'
;MFEYTLFHRLPVWSQVEVLTRKGNLISQRNHKDYTISLYHLDHYFVEVWSKGGLRISISFKENTRAISILEPYLEQVEIKALFEA
;
A
#
# COMPACT_ATOMS: atom_id res chain seq x y z
N MET A 1 -17.43 2.04 2.50
CA MET A 1 -16.61 1.06 1.78
C MET A 1 -16.16 1.61 0.44
N PHE A 2 -14.90 1.47 0.11
CA PHE A 2 -14.38 1.99 -1.14
C PHE A 2 -14.03 0.86 -2.09
N GLU A 3 -14.89 0.65 -3.06
CA GLU A 3 -14.61 -0.31 -4.12
C GLU A 3 -13.36 0.13 -4.89
N TYR A 4 -12.66 -0.85 -5.43
CA TYR A 4 -11.44 -0.62 -6.18
C TYR A 4 -11.62 0.45 -7.27
N THR A 5 -12.69 0.34 -8.05
CA THR A 5 -12.92 1.28 -9.16
C THR A 5 -13.17 2.70 -8.67
N LEU A 6 -13.96 2.86 -7.62
CA LEU A 6 -14.23 4.19 -7.06
C LEU A 6 -12.97 4.81 -6.48
N PHE A 7 -12.21 4.03 -5.72
CA PHE A 7 -10.97 4.51 -5.14
C PHE A 7 -9.99 4.96 -6.22
N HIS A 8 -9.88 4.17 -7.27
CA HIS A 8 -8.94 4.43 -8.35
C HIS A 8 -9.24 5.74 -9.10
N ARG A 9 -10.48 6.19 -9.08
CA ARG A 9 -10.88 7.45 -9.71
C ARG A 9 -10.58 8.70 -8.90
N LEU A 10 -10.29 8.54 -7.62
CA LEU A 10 -10.00 9.67 -6.75
C LEU A 10 -8.64 10.28 -7.10
N PRO A 11 -8.48 11.59 -6.93
CA PRO A 11 -7.14 12.18 -7.04
C PRO A 11 -6.24 11.65 -5.93
N VAL A 12 -4.92 11.71 -6.16
CA VAL A 12 -3.96 11.12 -5.22
C VAL A 12 -4.14 11.62 -3.79
N TRP A 13 -4.34 12.93 -3.60
CA TRP A 13 -4.49 13.47 -2.25
C TRP A 13 -5.70 12.89 -1.53
N SER A 14 -6.75 12.63 -2.28
CA SER A 14 -7.97 12.05 -1.71
C SER A 14 -7.76 10.56 -1.42
N GLN A 15 -7.04 9.85 -2.28
CA GLN A 15 -6.70 8.45 -2.04
C GLN A 15 -5.88 8.31 -0.77
N VAL A 16 -4.89 9.16 -0.57
CA VAL A 16 -4.06 9.14 0.63
C VAL A 16 -4.91 9.39 1.87
N GLU A 17 -5.86 10.32 1.80
CA GLU A 17 -6.73 10.59 2.93
C GLU A 17 -7.60 9.38 3.28
N VAL A 18 -8.16 8.72 2.27
CA VAL A 18 -8.95 7.51 2.49
C VAL A 18 -8.11 6.41 3.12
N LEU A 19 -6.90 6.21 2.63
CA LEU A 19 -5.99 5.19 3.17
C LEU A 19 -5.66 5.47 4.62
N THR A 20 -5.42 6.72 4.96
CA THR A 20 -5.09 7.11 6.32
C THR A 20 -6.24 6.84 7.29
N ARG A 21 -7.46 7.07 6.82
CA ARG A 21 -8.66 6.93 7.68
C ARG A 21 -9.22 5.51 7.71
N LYS A 22 -9.21 4.83 6.59
CA LYS A 22 -9.94 3.57 6.43
C LYS A 22 -9.05 2.38 6.10
N GLY A 23 -7.85 2.63 5.60
CA GLY A 23 -6.94 1.56 5.27
C GLY A 23 -6.12 1.11 6.47
N ASN A 24 -5.49 -0.04 6.35
CA ASN A 24 -4.56 -0.54 7.34
C ASN A 24 -3.16 -0.48 6.80
N LEU A 25 -2.29 0.24 7.48
CA LEU A 25 -0.87 0.29 7.13
C LEU A 25 -0.24 -1.05 7.47
N ILE A 26 0.26 -1.74 6.46
CA ILE A 26 0.87 -3.06 6.63
C ILE A 26 2.36 -2.94 6.90
N SER A 27 3.07 -2.18 6.07
CA SER A 27 4.51 -2.03 6.22
C SER A 27 5.00 -0.85 5.39
N GLN A 28 6.27 -0.51 5.59
CA GLN A 28 6.93 0.53 4.82
C GLN A 28 8.29 0.01 4.40
N ARG A 29 8.77 0.53 3.27
CA ARG A 29 10.12 0.26 2.80
C ARG A 29 10.67 1.49 2.11
N ASN A 30 11.97 1.52 1.93
CA ASN A 30 12.63 2.60 1.22
C ASN A 30 13.16 2.06 -0.10
N HIS A 31 13.03 2.87 -1.14
CA HIS A 31 13.59 2.54 -2.44
C HIS A 31 14.12 3.84 -3.04
N LYS A 32 15.46 3.93 -3.12
CA LYS A 32 16.12 5.17 -3.51
C LYS A 32 15.70 6.28 -2.55
N ASP A 33 15.17 7.38 -3.06
CA ASP A 33 14.76 8.49 -2.21
C ASP A 33 13.29 8.42 -1.79
N TYR A 34 12.60 7.34 -2.18
CA TYR A 34 11.19 7.18 -1.85
C TYR A 34 10.99 6.40 -0.57
N THR A 35 9.98 6.83 0.19
CA THR A 35 9.41 6.03 1.26
C THR A 35 8.13 5.44 0.71
N ILE A 36 8.02 4.12 0.76
CA ILE A 36 6.87 3.42 0.18
C ILE A 36 6.07 2.80 1.33
N SER A 37 4.81 3.18 1.42
CA SER A 37 3.90 2.66 2.44
C SER A 37 2.89 1.74 1.79
N LEU A 38 2.77 0.53 2.30
CA LEU A 38 1.81 -0.45 1.79
C LEU A 38 0.59 -0.46 2.69
N TYR A 39 -0.57 -0.23 2.08
CA TYR A 39 -1.86 -0.25 2.77
C TYR A 39 -2.73 -1.38 2.26
N HIS A 40 -3.57 -1.89 3.14
CA HIS A 40 -4.64 -2.81 2.78
C HIS A 40 -5.96 -2.07 2.98
N LEU A 41 -6.77 -1.98 1.95
CA LEU A 41 -8.07 -1.32 1.98
C LEU A 41 -9.10 -2.28 1.39
N ASP A 42 -10.15 -2.59 2.17
CA ASP A 42 -11.13 -3.61 1.79
C ASP A 42 -10.43 -4.93 1.46
N HIS A 43 -10.37 -5.31 0.19
CA HIS A 43 -9.74 -6.56 -0.22
C HIS A 43 -8.65 -6.36 -1.27
N TYR A 44 -8.10 -5.15 -1.33
CA TYR A 44 -7.01 -4.87 -2.26
C TYR A 44 -5.90 -4.08 -1.57
N PHE A 45 -4.76 -3.98 -2.22
CA PHE A 45 -3.57 -3.32 -1.68
C PHE A 45 -3.24 -2.06 -2.48
N VAL A 46 -2.71 -1.06 -1.79
CA VAL A 46 -2.29 0.19 -2.40
C VAL A 46 -0.94 0.59 -1.82
N GLU A 47 -0.01 0.98 -2.68
CA GLU A 47 1.26 1.56 -2.24
C GLU A 47 1.21 3.06 -2.41
N VAL A 48 1.71 3.79 -1.41
CA VAL A 48 1.90 5.24 -1.51
C VAL A 48 3.40 5.49 -1.51
N TRP A 49 3.88 6.08 -2.58
CA TRP A 49 5.28 6.44 -2.76
C TRP A 49 5.45 7.93 -2.46
N SER A 50 6.28 8.26 -1.49
CA SER A 50 6.50 9.65 -1.07
C SER A 50 7.95 10.04 -1.24
N LYS A 51 8.18 11.24 -1.79
CA LYS A 51 9.51 11.81 -1.95
C LYS A 51 9.38 13.34 -1.86
N GLY A 52 9.98 13.93 -0.81
CA GLY A 52 9.83 15.35 -0.56
C GLY A 52 8.37 15.70 -0.37
N GLY A 53 7.73 16.52 -1.00
CA GLY A 53 6.30 16.79 -0.88
C GLY A 53 5.44 16.04 -1.87
N LEU A 54 6.06 15.23 -2.73
CA LEU A 54 5.34 14.51 -3.78
C LEU A 54 4.85 13.17 -3.29
N ARG A 55 3.65 12.80 -3.75
CA ARG A 55 3.07 11.49 -3.43
C ARG A 55 2.45 10.90 -4.69
N ILE A 56 2.64 9.59 -4.84
CA ILE A 56 2.06 8.81 -5.93
C ILE A 56 1.41 7.60 -5.30
N SER A 57 0.21 7.26 -5.73
CA SER A 57 -0.43 6.04 -5.25
C SER A 57 -0.50 5.02 -6.39
N ILE A 58 -0.23 3.77 -6.05
CA ILE A 58 -0.26 2.67 -7.01
C ILE A 58 -1.15 1.59 -6.42
N SER A 59 -2.28 1.35 -7.09
CA SER A 59 -3.20 0.30 -6.66
C SER A 59 -2.89 -0.99 -7.40
N PHE A 60 -2.79 -2.07 -6.66
CA PHE A 60 -2.63 -3.39 -7.28
C PHE A 60 -3.99 -3.89 -7.71
N LYS A 61 -4.03 -4.66 -8.79
CA LYS A 61 -5.27 -5.26 -9.26
C LYS A 61 -5.83 -6.19 -8.18
N GLU A 62 -7.15 -6.26 -8.11
CA GLU A 62 -7.82 -7.05 -7.07
C GLU A 62 -7.40 -8.53 -7.08
N ASN A 63 -7.09 -9.07 -8.24
CA ASN A 63 -6.71 -10.47 -8.37
C ASN A 63 -5.20 -10.70 -8.21
N THR A 64 -4.43 -9.69 -7.87
CA THR A 64 -3.00 -9.84 -7.63
C THR A 64 -2.80 -10.63 -6.34
N ARG A 65 -1.93 -11.63 -6.39
CA ARG A 65 -1.67 -12.48 -5.23
C ARG A 65 -0.99 -11.67 -4.13
N ALA A 66 -1.48 -11.81 -2.91
CA ALA A 66 -0.94 -11.09 -1.76
C ALA A 66 0.56 -11.34 -1.57
N ILE A 67 1.01 -12.58 -1.76
CA ILE A 67 2.42 -12.90 -1.57
C ILE A 67 3.32 -12.11 -2.53
N SER A 68 2.86 -11.90 -3.76
CA SER A 68 3.63 -11.11 -4.74
C SER A 68 3.73 -9.65 -4.32
N ILE A 69 2.67 -9.12 -3.73
CA ILE A 69 2.66 -7.73 -3.27
C ILE A 69 3.57 -7.57 -2.05
N LEU A 70 3.54 -8.52 -1.14
CA LEU A 70 4.27 -8.46 0.12
C LEU A 70 5.75 -8.83 0.00
N GLU A 71 6.12 -9.53 -1.07
CA GLU A 71 7.49 -10.00 -1.26
C GLU A 71 8.56 -8.92 -1.07
N PRO A 72 8.42 -7.71 -1.65
CA PRO A 72 9.42 -6.66 -1.44
C PRO A 72 9.59 -6.24 0.02
N TYR A 73 8.63 -6.58 0.87
CA TYR A 73 8.64 -6.20 2.29
C TYR A 73 9.11 -7.33 3.20
N LEU A 74 9.45 -8.49 2.64
CA LEU A 74 9.81 -9.66 3.45
C LEU A 74 11.10 -9.48 4.25
N GLU A 75 11.89 -8.49 3.93
CA GLU A 75 13.08 -8.19 4.72
C GLU A 75 12.74 -7.50 6.03
N GLN A 76 11.52 -6.99 6.15
CA GLN A 76 11.03 -6.42 7.40
C GLN A 76 10.75 -7.56 8.38
N VAL A 77 11.37 -7.50 9.55
CA VAL A 77 11.28 -8.56 10.55
C VAL A 77 9.84 -8.93 10.87
N GLU A 78 8.99 -7.93 11.03
CA GLU A 78 7.59 -8.14 11.41
C GLU A 78 6.81 -8.92 10.36
N ILE A 79 7.05 -8.62 9.09
CA ILE A 79 6.35 -9.32 8.01
C ILE A 79 6.86 -10.74 7.90
N LYS A 80 8.16 -10.96 8.05
CA LYS A 80 8.72 -12.31 8.05
C LYS A 80 8.10 -13.15 9.15
N ALA A 81 7.93 -12.58 10.33
CA ALA A 81 7.33 -13.29 11.45
C ALA A 81 5.90 -13.73 11.13
N LEU A 82 5.13 -12.91 10.43
CA LEU A 82 3.77 -13.26 10.05
C LEU A 82 3.73 -14.46 9.11
N PHE A 83 4.71 -14.58 8.24
CA PHE A 83 4.76 -15.69 7.29
C PHE A 83 5.41 -16.94 7.87
N GLU A 84 6.24 -16.79 8.88
CA GLU A 84 6.93 -17.92 9.51
C GLU A 84 6.12 -18.55 10.63
N ALA A 85 5.16 -17.81 11.14
CA ALA A 85 4.30 -18.32 12.20
C ALA A 85 3.28 -19.30 11.64
#